data_ca42c87ff2edaef3188447a40c8e9c48
#
_entry.id   ca42c87ff2edaef3188447a40c8e9c48
#
_cell.length_a   1.000
_cell.length_b   1.000
_cell.length_c   1.000
_cell.angle_alpha   90.00
_cell.angle_beta   90.00
_cell.angle_gamma   90.00
#
_symmetry.space_group_name_H-M   'P 1'
#
loop_
_entity.id
_entity.type
_entity.pdbx_description
1 polymer ?
#
loop_
_entity_poly.entity_id
_entity_poly.type
_entity_poly.pdbx_seq_one_letter_code
_entity_poly.pdbx_strand_id
1 'polypeptide(L)'
;MSLPQTLRFCKIRDVMSPSRAHQYDAGIDFYVPADYKSDGIEPGHSQKIASGIKADIIVGMVLIAFNKSGVATKHGLQVGACVVDSGYEGEIHLHVMNVSHRTVFVLPNTKLVQFLYLPIALPQVI
;
A
#
# COMPACT_ATOMS: atom_id res chain seq x y z
N MET A 1 3.37 -3.04 -28.29
CA MET A 1 2.68 -3.89 -27.30
C MET A 1 1.97 -3.00 -26.29
N SER A 2 0.70 -3.25 -26.08
CA SER A 2 -0.05 -2.50 -25.09
C SER A 2 0.17 -3.06 -23.68
N LEU A 3 0.21 -2.19 -22.68
CA LEU A 3 0.27 -2.58 -21.29
C LEU A 3 -1.15 -2.91 -20.77
N PRO A 4 -1.25 -3.72 -19.70
CA PRO A 4 -2.55 -3.98 -19.07
C PRO A 4 -3.22 -2.68 -18.63
N GLN A 5 -4.49 -2.53 -18.99
CA GLN A 5 -5.29 -1.37 -18.63
C GLN A 5 -6.17 -1.60 -17.41
N THR A 6 -6.20 -2.84 -16.89
CA THR A 6 -7.07 -3.21 -15.79
C THR A 6 -6.26 -3.87 -14.68
N LEU A 7 -6.43 -3.35 -13.48
CA LEU A 7 -5.94 -3.97 -12.25
C LEU A 7 -7.15 -4.22 -11.36
N ARG A 8 -7.38 -5.48 -11.00
CA ARG A 8 -8.54 -5.88 -10.21
C ARG A 8 -8.18 -6.04 -8.76
N PHE A 9 -9.03 -5.49 -7.91
CA PHE A 9 -8.94 -5.66 -6.47
C PHE A 9 -10.17 -6.39 -5.94
N CYS A 10 -9.96 -7.20 -4.89
CA CYS A 10 -11.03 -7.84 -4.15
C CYS A 10 -10.96 -7.37 -2.71
N LYS A 11 -12.10 -6.90 -2.17
CA LYS A 11 -12.20 -6.51 -0.76
C LYS A 11 -12.55 -7.72 0.08
N ILE A 12 -11.78 -7.93 1.15
CA ILE A 12 -12.01 -9.00 2.12
C ILE A 12 -12.30 -8.46 3.53
N ARG A 13 -12.38 -7.13 3.66
CA ARG A 13 -12.76 -6.43 4.89
C ARG A 13 -13.59 -5.21 4.52
N ASP A 14 -14.19 -4.57 5.52
CA ASP A 14 -14.85 -3.28 5.35
C ASP A 14 -13.78 -2.20 5.18
N VAL A 15 -13.51 -1.86 3.93
CA VAL A 15 -12.49 -0.89 3.56
C VAL A 15 -12.92 -0.15 2.30
N MET A 16 -12.49 1.09 2.17
CA MET A 16 -12.69 1.86 0.95
C MET A 16 -11.86 1.26 -0.18
N SER A 17 -12.42 1.21 -1.37
CA SER A 17 -11.72 0.68 -2.55
C SER A 17 -10.49 1.52 -2.87
N PRO A 18 -9.36 0.88 -3.24
CA PRO A 18 -8.21 1.63 -3.73
C PRO A 18 -8.60 2.53 -4.89
N SER A 19 -8.07 3.74 -4.92
CA SER A 19 -8.46 4.73 -5.92
C SER A 19 -7.34 5.74 -6.19
N ARG A 20 -7.42 6.42 -7.34
CA ARG A 20 -6.61 7.61 -7.63
C ARG A 20 -7.39 8.86 -7.25
N ALA A 21 -6.70 9.85 -6.69
CA ALA A 21 -7.31 11.15 -6.43
C ALA A 21 -7.65 11.87 -7.74
N HIS A 22 -6.77 11.75 -8.75
CA HIS A 22 -6.95 12.33 -10.08
C HIS A 22 -6.66 11.28 -11.14
N GLN A 23 -7.26 11.44 -12.32
CA GLN A 23 -7.23 10.45 -13.40
C GLN A 23 -5.82 9.99 -13.79
N TYR A 24 -4.85 10.91 -13.79
CA TYR A 24 -3.49 10.63 -14.26
C TYR A 24 -2.45 10.57 -13.15
N ASP A 25 -2.88 10.48 -11.88
CA ASP A 25 -1.97 10.27 -10.79
C ASP A 25 -1.31 8.89 -10.90
N ALA A 26 -0.01 8.82 -10.63
CA ALA A 26 0.72 7.56 -10.67
C ALA A 26 0.29 6.63 -9.53
N GLY A 27 0.03 7.20 -8.37
CA GLY A 27 -0.27 6.43 -7.16
C GLY A 27 -1.73 6.04 -7.04
N ILE A 28 -1.94 4.79 -6.63
CA ILE A 28 -3.26 4.28 -6.24
C ILE A 28 -3.29 4.27 -4.73
N ASP A 29 -4.19 5.04 -4.13
CA ASP A 29 -4.30 5.17 -2.69
C ASP A 29 -4.95 3.94 -2.07
N PHE A 30 -4.32 3.40 -1.04
CA PHE A 30 -4.88 2.36 -0.19
C PHE A 30 -5.27 2.95 1.16
N TYR A 31 -6.40 2.48 1.65
CA TYR A 31 -7.01 3.00 2.88
C TYR A 31 -6.84 2.01 4.02
N VAL A 32 -6.85 2.53 5.23
CA VAL A 32 -6.92 1.72 6.45
C VAL A 32 -8.37 1.23 6.61
N PRO A 33 -8.60 -0.06 6.90
CA PRO A 33 -9.96 -0.57 7.12
C PRO A 33 -10.73 0.18 8.21
N ALA A 34 -12.06 0.18 8.06
CA ALA A 34 -12.96 0.94 8.94
C ALA A 34 -12.93 0.47 10.39
N ASP A 35 -12.64 -0.82 10.63
CA ASP A 35 -12.62 -1.42 11.96
C ASP A 35 -11.21 -1.50 12.57
N TYR A 36 -10.21 -0.90 11.91
CA TYR A 36 -8.85 -0.92 12.43
C TYR A 36 -8.75 -0.15 13.74
N LYS A 37 -8.11 -0.75 14.73
CA LYS A 37 -7.86 -0.13 16.03
C LYS A 37 -6.36 0.05 16.21
N SER A 38 -5.94 1.31 16.39
CA SER A 38 -4.53 1.63 16.57
C SER A 38 -4.20 1.72 18.07
N ASP A 39 -3.19 0.97 18.47
CA ASP A 39 -2.60 1.10 19.81
C ASP A 39 -1.49 2.15 19.83
N GLY A 40 -1.27 2.82 18.70
CA GLY A 40 -0.15 3.74 18.53
C GLY A 40 1.12 3.02 18.08
N ILE A 41 1.91 3.71 17.27
CA ILE A 41 3.22 3.23 16.83
C ILE A 41 4.27 4.09 17.52
N GLU A 42 5.05 3.46 18.39
CA GLU A 42 6.12 4.15 19.11
C GLU A 42 7.26 4.54 18.16
N PRO A 43 8.04 5.59 18.49
CA PRO A 43 9.21 5.95 17.70
C PRO A 43 10.15 4.77 17.48
N GLY A 44 10.57 4.56 16.24
CA GLY A 44 11.47 3.46 15.86
C GLY A 44 10.78 2.11 15.68
N HIS A 45 9.49 2.02 15.95
CA HIS A 45 8.71 0.79 15.76
C HIS A 45 7.97 0.80 14.43
N SER A 46 7.51 -0.37 14.01
CA SER A 46 6.73 -0.53 12.77
C SER A 46 5.41 -1.24 13.04
N GLN A 47 4.48 -1.08 12.12
CA GLN A 47 3.19 -1.74 12.17
C GLN A 47 2.87 -2.29 10.78
N LYS A 48 2.40 -3.53 10.75
CA LYS A 48 1.91 -4.18 9.55
C LYS A 48 0.38 -4.21 9.62
N ILE A 49 -0.26 -3.37 8.80
CA ILE A 49 -1.71 -3.19 8.83
C ILE A 49 -2.33 -3.97 7.67
N ALA A 50 -3.28 -4.84 7.97
CA ALA A 50 -4.04 -5.56 6.95
C ALA A 50 -4.87 -4.56 6.15
N SER A 51 -4.70 -4.54 4.83
CA SER A 51 -5.37 -3.55 3.95
C SER A 51 -6.81 -3.90 3.64
N GLY A 52 -7.22 -5.14 3.83
CA GLY A 52 -8.51 -5.63 3.37
C GLY A 52 -8.58 -5.89 1.88
N ILE A 53 -7.47 -5.86 1.17
CA ILE A 53 -7.41 -5.93 -0.29
C ILE A 53 -6.55 -7.10 -0.74
N LYS A 54 -7.07 -7.86 -1.70
CA LYS A 54 -6.30 -8.76 -2.54
C LYS A 54 -6.26 -8.19 -3.96
N ALA A 55 -5.18 -8.42 -4.67
CA ALA A 55 -5.03 -7.93 -6.04
C ALA A 55 -4.74 -9.08 -7.01
N ASP A 56 -5.27 -8.95 -8.22
CA ASP A 56 -4.95 -9.85 -9.33
C ASP A 56 -3.89 -9.16 -10.19
N ILE A 57 -2.64 -9.47 -9.91
CA ILE A 57 -1.48 -8.86 -10.57
C ILE A 57 -1.04 -9.74 -11.74
N ILE A 58 -1.07 -9.18 -12.94
CA ILE A 58 -0.72 -9.90 -14.16
C ILE A 58 0.80 -10.12 -14.21
N VAL A 59 1.22 -11.31 -14.66
CA VAL A 59 2.65 -11.62 -14.86
C VAL A 59 3.29 -10.56 -15.75
N GLY A 60 4.44 -10.06 -15.34
CA GLY A 60 5.13 -8.95 -16.01
C GLY A 60 4.82 -7.59 -15.40
N MET A 61 3.97 -7.54 -14.40
CA MET A 61 3.64 -6.34 -13.64
C MET A 61 3.96 -6.55 -12.16
N VAL A 62 4.08 -5.46 -11.43
CA VAL A 62 4.30 -5.46 -9.98
C VAL A 62 3.55 -4.30 -9.35
N LEU A 63 3.01 -4.50 -8.14
CA LEU A 63 2.57 -3.40 -7.28
C LEU A 63 3.70 -3.09 -6.30
N ILE A 64 4.08 -1.82 -6.23
CA ILE A 64 5.10 -1.36 -5.28
C ILE A 64 4.51 -0.24 -4.44
N ALA A 65 4.63 -0.39 -3.12
CA ALA A 65 4.18 0.62 -2.16
C ALA A 65 5.18 1.78 -2.09
N PHE A 66 4.63 3.00 -2.04
CA PHE A 66 5.41 4.22 -1.89
C PHE A 66 4.79 5.10 -0.80
N ASN A 67 5.59 6.01 -0.28
CA ASN A 67 5.13 6.97 0.70
C ASN A 67 4.15 7.96 0.08
N LYS A 68 3.15 8.35 0.87
CA LYS A 68 2.36 9.55 0.57
C LYS A 68 3.05 10.72 1.27
N SER A 69 3.30 11.79 0.52
CA SER A 69 4.10 12.91 1.03
C SER A 69 3.52 13.50 2.33
N GLY A 70 2.21 13.69 2.42
CA GLY A 70 1.58 14.22 3.62
C GLY A 70 1.73 13.29 4.84
N VAL A 71 1.64 11.98 4.63
CA VAL A 71 1.83 11.00 5.71
C VAL A 71 3.29 11.00 6.17
N ALA A 72 4.23 11.00 5.23
CA ALA A 72 5.66 10.98 5.54
C ALA A 72 6.11 12.29 6.23
N THR A 73 5.68 13.44 5.72
CA THR A 73 6.16 14.73 6.21
C THR A 73 5.44 15.21 7.47
N LYS A 74 4.13 14.95 7.60
CA LYS A 74 3.33 15.41 8.75
C LYS A 74 3.33 14.42 9.90
N HIS A 75 3.29 13.13 9.60
CA HIS A 75 3.15 12.10 10.64
C HIS A 75 4.43 11.32 10.89
N GLY A 76 5.45 11.46 10.03
CA GLY A 76 6.71 10.76 10.21
C GLY A 76 6.60 9.26 10.03
N LEU A 77 5.69 8.80 9.18
CA LEU A 77 5.55 7.39 8.84
C LEU A 77 6.16 7.13 7.48
N GLN A 78 6.95 6.08 7.38
CA GLN A 78 7.56 5.63 6.12
C GLN A 78 7.17 4.20 5.81
N VAL A 79 7.01 3.90 4.52
CA VAL A 79 6.74 2.55 4.04
C VAL A 79 7.94 1.65 4.29
N GLY A 80 7.67 0.47 4.83
CA GLY A 80 8.67 -0.59 4.99
C GLY A 80 8.61 -1.61 3.84
N ALA A 81 8.05 -2.79 4.10
CA ALA A 81 7.89 -3.81 3.07
C ALA A 81 6.95 -3.32 1.97
N CYS A 82 7.30 -3.53 0.70
CA CYS A 82 6.69 -2.76 -0.37
C CYS A 82 6.33 -3.54 -1.64
N VAL A 83 7.01 -4.64 -1.96
CA VAL A 83 6.80 -5.33 -3.24
C VAL A 83 5.68 -6.36 -3.13
N VAL A 84 4.73 -6.30 -4.08
CA VAL A 84 3.66 -7.29 -4.20
C VAL A 84 3.78 -7.94 -5.58
N ASP A 85 4.15 -9.21 -5.59
CA ASP A 85 4.40 -9.99 -6.81
C ASP A 85 3.11 -10.49 -7.45
N SER A 86 3.17 -10.81 -8.74
CA SER A 86 2.03 -11.38 -9.47
C SER A 86 1.54 -12.71 -8.88
N GLY A 87 2.43 -13.49 -8.28
CA GLY A 87 2.07 -14.76 -7.66
C GLY A 87 1.50 -14.64 -6.25
N TYR A 88 1.42 -13.44 -5.68
CA TYR A 88 0.95 -13.25 -4.32
C TYR A 88 -0.58 -13.31 -4.27
N GLU A 89 -1.13 -14.30 -3.58
CA GLU A 89 -2.57 -14.53 -3.47
C GLU A 89 -3.13 -14.09 -2.12
N GLY A 90 -2.29 -13.61 -1.23
CA GLY A 90 -2.70 -13.20 0.11
C GLY A 90 -3.22 -11.77 0.17
N GLU A 91 -3.58 -11.38 1.38
CA GLU A 91 -3.96 -10.00 1.67
C GLU A 91 -2.75 -9.08 1.61
N ILE A 92 -2.90 -7.95 0.93
CA ILE A 92 -1.87 -6.91 0.90
C ILE A 92 -1.83 -6.23 2.27
N HIS A 93 -0.64 -6.04 2.81
CA HIS A 93 -0.44 -5.34 4.07
C HIS A 93 0.20 -3.98 3.82
N LEU A 94 -0.22 -3.02 4.63
CA LEU A 94 0.35 -1.68 4.65
C LEU A 94 1.35 -1.65 5.79
N HIS A 95 2.65 -1.68 5.45
CA HIS A 95 3.71 -1.72 6.44
C HIS A 95 4.34 -0.33 6.55
N VAL A 96 4.24 0.27 7.74
CA VAL A 96 4.77 1.61 8.00
C VAL A 96 5.66 1.60 9.23
N MET A 97 6.68 2.45 9.21
CA MET A 97 7.64 2.64 10.30
C MET A 97 7.53 4.05 10.83
N ASN A 98 7.51 4.21 12.13
CA ASN A 98 7.51 5.52 12.76
C ASN A 98 8.95 6.04 12.90
N VAL A 99 9.31 7.01 12.07
CA VAL A 99 10.62 7.67 12.11
C VAL A 99 10.57 9.03 12.80
N SER A 100 9.45 9.35 13.44
CA SER A 100 9.28 10.58 14.22
C SER A 100 9.77 10.38 15.67
N HIS A 101 9.64 11.42 16.48
CA HIS A 101 10.03 11.41 17.89
C HIS A 101 8.84 11.25 18.84
N ARG A 102 7.66 10.94 18.32
CA ARG A 102 6.43 10.80 19.13
C ARG A 102 5.61 9.61 18.65
N THR A 103 4.77 9.09 19.52
CA THR A 103 3.80 8.04 19.16
C THR A 103 2.86 8.55 18.09
N VAL A 104 2.64 7.74 17.04
CA VAL A 104 1.72 8.07 15.95
C VAL A 104 0.56 7.10 15.95
N PHE A 105 -0.66 7.61 15.91
CA PHE A 105 -1.88 6.80 15.80
C PHE A 105 -2.38 6.84 14.37
N VAL A 106 -2.53 5.66 13.76
CA VAL A 106 -3.10 5.51 12.43
C VAL A 106 -4.61 5.36 12.58
N LEU A 107 -5.37 6.25 11.95
CA LEU A 107 -6.83 6.26 12.07
C LEU A 107 -7.48 5.42 10.97
N PRO A 108 -8.65 4.81 11.24
CA PRO A 108 -9.45 4.15 10.20
C PRO A 108 -9.77 5.11 9.05
N ASN A 109 -9.95 4.55 7.86
CA ASN A 109 -10.32 5.27 6.64
C ASN A 109 -9.26 6.28 6.15
N THR A 110 -8.05 6.21 6.68
CA THR A 110 -6.93 7.06 6.26
C THR A 110 -6.32 6.52 4.96
N LYS A 111 -6.01 7.42 4.03
CA LYS A 111 -5.13 7.13 2.89
C LYS A 111 -3.71 7.04 3.42
N LEU A 112 -3.23 5.82 3.65
CA LEU A 112 -1.97 5.63 4.35
C LEU A 112 -0.78 5.46 3.41
N VAL A 113 -0.96 4.66 2.35
CA VAL A 113 0.09 4.23 1.43
C VAL A 113 -0.45 4.33 0.01
N GLN A 114 0.41 4.66 -0.93
CA GLN A 114 0.06 4.57 -2.35
C GLN A 114 0.87 3.46 -3.01
N PHE A 115 0.26 2.82 -4.00
CA PHE A 115 0.92 1.79 -4.81
C PHE A 115 1.02 2.25 -6.25
N LEU A 116 2.13 1.92 -6.89
CA LEU A 116 2.29 2.07 -8.33
C LEU A 116 2.23 0.70 -8.98
N TYR A 117 1.57 0.63 -10.13
CA TYR A 117 1.48 -0.59 -10.94
C TYR A 117 2.44 -0.45 -12.10
N LEU A 118 3.53 -1.21 -12.09
CA LEU A 118 4.66 -1.02 -12.99
C LEU A 118 4.95 -2.27 -13.80
N PRO A 119 5.26 -2.11 -15.10
CA PRO A 119 5.81 -3.22 -15.88
C PRO A 119 7.24 -3.53 -15.44
N ILE A 120 7.59 -4.81 -15.41
CA ILE A 120 8.91 -5.27 -15.02
C ILE A 120 9.45 -6.28 -16.01
N ALA A 121 10.77 -6.33 -16.13
CA ALA A 121 11.44 -7.42 -16.82
C ALA A 121 11.58 -8.61 -15.86
N LEU A 122 11.48 -9.81 -16.39
CA LEU A 122 11.68 -11.06 -15.65
C LEU A 122 12.79 -11.88 -16.35
N PRO A 123 14.04 -11.39 -16.30
CA PRO A 123 15.14 -12.07 -16.98
C PRO A 123 15.52 -13.36 -16.28
N GLN A 124 16.17 -14.25 -17.03
CA GLN A 124 16.86 -15.37 -16.41
C GLN A 124 18.02 -14.81 -15.57
N VAL A 125 18.08 -15.22 -14.31
CA VAL A 125 19.18 -14.84 -13.41
C VAL A 125 20.23 -15.94 -13.46
N ILE A 126 21.45 -15.57 -13.84
CA ILE A 126 22.56 -16.51 -14.01
C ILE A 126 23.56 -16.34 -12.88
#